data_3a76a4a2844facdb28f7a9477247b748
#
_entry.id   3a76a4a2844facdb28f7a9477247b748
#
_cell.length_a   1.000
_cell.length_b   1.000
_cell.length_c   1.000
_cell.angle_alpha   90.00
_cell.angle_beta   90.00
_cell.angle_gamma   90.00
#
_symmetry.space_group_name_H-M   'P 1'
#
loop_
_entity.id
_entity.type
_entity.pdbx_description
1 polymer ?
#
loop_
_entity_poly.entity_id
_entity_poly.type
_entity_poly.pdbx_seq_one_letter_code
_entity_poly.pdbx_strand_id
1 'polypeptide(L)'
;MRLESVNIGRSEKISHGNRSFVTGICKYPADGPVEIVSEGIAGDAIVATEHHGGADQAIYAYSADDYDWWAERTGREFSPGLFGENLTIRDMPSDMRIGDRLLIGEVVLEATAPRIPCGTFAARMQDASFGLAFREAERPGIYFRVLNAGEVAAGDTVTFIENEESDVTILDLFHFYYARQHDADALRRLLEAPLAERMRAKVESKLAALA
;
A
#
# COMPACT_ATOMS: atom_id res chain seq x y z
N MET A 1 -9.11 7.97 -13.64
CA MET A 1 -7.88 7.22 -13.34
C MET A 1 -7.75 6.02 -14.26
N ARG A 2 -6.54 5.51 -14.44
CA ARG A 2 -6.27 4.34 -15.28
C ARG A 2 -5.32 3.38 -14.57
N LEU A 3 -5.59 2.08 -14.64
CA LEU A 3 -4.70 1.02 -14.20
C LEU A 3 -3.56 0.87 -15.23
N GLU A 4 -2.36 1.33 -14.90
CA GLU A 4 -1.21 1.24 -15.82
C GLU A 4 -0.56 -0.13 -15.80
N SER A 5 -0.54 -0.79 -14.65
CA SER A 5 0.05 -2.12 -14.53
C SER A 5 -0.58 -2.91 -13.40
N VAL A 6 -0.73 -4.22 -13.61
CA VAL A 6 -0.99 -5.21 -12.58
C VAL A 6 0.29 -5.99 -12.36
N ASN A 7 0.78 -6.06 -11.12
CA ASN A 7 2.10 -6.62 -10.83
C ASN A 7 1.98 -7.82 -9.88
N ILE A 8 2.64 -8.92 -10.23
CA ILE A 8 2.62 -10.19 -9.49
C ILE A 8 4.04 -10.53 -9.04
N GLY A 9 4.17 -10.86 -7.76
CA GLY A 9 5.42 -11.28 -7.15
C GLY A 9 5.64 -12.78 -7.24
N ARG A 10 6.92 -13.14 -7.32
CA ARG A 10 7.37 -14.52 -7.10
C ARG A 10 8.18 -14.57 -5.82
N SER A 11 8.23 -15.75 -5.18
CA SER A 11 9.12 -15.94 -4.04
C SER A 11 10.56 -15.93 -4.52
N GLU A 12 11.30 -14.87 -4.19
CA GLU A 12 12.67 -14.65 -4.61
C GLU A 12 13.57 -14.36 -3.41
N LYS A 13 14.86 -14.70 -3.56
CA LYS A 13 15.88 -14.35 -2.60
C LYS A 13 16.58 -13.07 -3.04
N ILE A 14 16.46 -12.01 -2.23
CA ILE A 14 17.20 -10.77 -2.43
C ILE A 14 18.22 -10.58 -1.31
N SER A 15 19.28 -9.85 -1.58
CA SER A 15 20.33 -9.58 -0.61
C SER A 15 20.70 -8.10 -0.62
N HIS A 16 21.01 -7.57 0.57
CA HIS A 16 21.54 -6.22 0.74
C HIS A 16 22.54 -6.22 1.89
N GLY A 17 23.81 -5.86 1.61
CA GLY A 17 24.92 -6.04 2.54
C GLY A 17 25.05 -7.51 2.94
N ASN A 18 25.16 -7.79 4.24
CA ASN A 18 25.27 -9.15 4.79
C ASN A 18 23.90 -9.83 5.09
N ARG A 19 22.77 -9.23 4.69
CA ARG A 19 21.43 -9.77 4.93
C ARG A 19 20.83 -10.33 3.66
N SER A 20 20.15 -11.47 3.79
CA SER A 20 19.37 -12.08 2.70
C SER A 20 17.93 -12.27 3.17
N PHE A 21 16.99 -12.05 2.24
CA PHE A 21 15.56 -12.18 2.48
C PHE A 21 14.94 -13.06 1.41
N VAL A 22 14.08 -14.00 1.79
CA VAL A 22 13.13 -14.61 0.87
C VAL A 22 11.87 -13.77 0.92
N THR A 23 11.40 -13.31 -0.24
CA THR A 23 10.35 -12.27 -0.28
C THR A 23 9.55 -12.31 -1.57
N GLY A 24 8.30 -11.85 -1.53
CA GLY A 24 7.45 -11.58 -2.70
C GLY A 24 7.43 -10.11 -3.12
N ILE A 25 8.33 -9.25 -2.59
CA ILE A 25 8.36 -7.83 -2.91
C ILE A 25 8.77 -7.54 -4.36
N CYS A 26 9.47 -8.48 -5.00
CA CYS A 26 9.85 -8.35 -6.39
C CYS A 26 8.62 -8.68 -7.26
N LYS A 27 7.90 -7.64 -7.64
CA LYS A 27 6.72 -7.77 -8.49
C LYS A 27 7.03 -7.33 -9.91
N TYR A 28 6.37 -7.98 -10.86
CA TYR A 28 6.57 -7.79 -12.30
C TYR A 28 5.21 -7.64 -12.98
N PRO A 29 5.11 -6.78 -14.01
CA PRO A 29 3.90 -6.62 -14.80
C PRO A 29 3.40 -7.97 -15.35
N ALA A 30 2.09 -8.19 -15.25
CA ALA A 30 1.41 -9.34 -15.84
C ALA A 30 1.08 -9.09 -17.32
N ASP A 31 1.13 -10.15 -18.13
CA ASP A 31 0.88 -10.10 -19.57
C ASP A 31 -0.63 -10.31 -19.93
N GLY A 32 -1.55 -9.91 -19.08
CA GLY A 32 -2.98 -10.07 -19.37
C GLY A 32 -3.86 -9.91 -18.14
N PRO A 33 -5.14 -10.28 -18.23
CA PRO A 33 -6.07 -10.21 -17.12
C PRO A 33 -5.60 -11.07 -15.94
N VAL A 34 -5.82 -10.54 -14.72
CA VAL A 34 -5.42 -11.16 -13.47
C VAL A 34 -6.61 -11.20 -12.53
N GLU A 35 -6.82 -12.33 -11.88
CA GLU A 35 -7.87 -12.52 -10.91
C GLU A 35 -7.49 -11.91 -9.56
N ILE A 36 -8.33 -11.01 -9.04
CA ILE A 36 -8.29 -10.50 -7.67
C ILE A 36 -9.30 -11.28 -6.84
N VAL A 37 -8.83 -11.86 -5.74
CA VAL A 37 -9.62 -12.60 -4.75
C VAL A 37 -9.56 -11.88 -3.39
N SER A 38 -10.32 -12.36 -2.41
CA SER A 38 -10.39 -11.73 -1.06
C SER A 38 -9.04 -11.55 -0.38
N GLU A 39 -8.09 -12.44 -0.64
CA GLU A 39 -6.75 -12.43 -0.03
C GLU A 39 -5.68 -11.69 -0.86
N GLY A 40 -6.01 -11.24 -2.08
CA GLY A 40 -5.07 -10.53 -2.95
C GLY A 40 -5.18 -10.96 -4.42
N ILE A 41 -4.06 -10.96 -5.12
CA ILE A 41 -3.97 -11.42 -6.51
C ILE A 41 -3.69 -12.93 -6.55
N ALA A 42 -4.45 -13.65 -7.36
CA ALA A 42 -4.22 -15.09 -7.58
C ALA A 42 -2.78 -15.35 -8.10
N GLY A 43 -2.04 -16.19 -7.39
CA GLY A 43 -0.65 -16.49 -7.73
C GLY A 43 0.40 -15.50 -7.25
N ASP A 44 0.01 -14.41 -6.57
CA ASP A 44 0.96 -13.47 -5.97
C ASP A 44 1.63 -14.08 -4.73
N ALA A 45 2.96 -13.96 -4.64
CA ALA A 45 3.71 -14.52 -3.53
C ALA A 45 3.71 -13.56 -2.33
N ILE A 46 3.09 -13.96 -1.22
CA ILE A 46 3.19 -13.30 0.08
C ILE A 46 4.00 -14.20 1.01
N VAL A 47 5.24 -13.81 1.31
CA VAL A 47 6.17 -14.69 2.07
C VAL A 47 6.13 -14.41 3.56
N ALA A 48 6.03 -13.15 3.98
CA ALA A 48 6.04 -12.76 5.40
C ALA A 48 4.62 -12.45 5.90
N THR A 49 3.77 -13.48 6.00
CA THR A 49 2.34 -13.35 6.34
C THR A 49 2.07 -12.77 7.73
N GLU A 50 3.04 -12.84 8.64
CA GLU A 50 2.95 -12.21 9.98
C GLU A 50 2.93 -10.67 9.91
N HIS A 51 3.52 -10.09 8.86
CA HIS A 51 3.68 -8.65 8.70
C HIS A 51 3.01 -8.08 7.46
N HIS A 52 2.78 -8.91 6.45
CA HIS A 52 2.24 -8.53 5.15
C HIS A 52 1.07 -9.44 4.76
N GLY A 53 0.17 -8.93 3.90
CA GLY A 53 -1.03 -9.66 3.49
C GLY A 53 -2.10 -9.73 4.58
N GLY A 54 -3.05 -10.65 4.37
CA GLY A 54 -4.31 -10.71 5.10
C GLY A 54 -5.37 -9.84 4.44
N ALA A 55 -6.65 -10.10 4.76
CA ALA A 55 -7.79 -9.48 4.07
C ALA A 55 -7.71 -7.95 3.98
N ASP A 56 -7.23 -7.28 5.03
CA ASP A 56 -7.13 -5.82 5.07
C ASP A 56 -5.92 -5.23 4.32
N GLN A 57 -5.00 -6.06 3.86
CA GLN A 57 -3.80 -5.69 3.09
C GLN A 57 -3.65 -6.60 1.88
N ALA A 58 -4.78 -6.96 1.28
CA ALA A 58 -4.86 -7.88 0.16
C ALA A 58 -4.20 -7.32 -1.10
N ILE A 59 -4.41 -6.01 -1.36
CA ILE A 59 -3.88 -5.30 -2.52
C ILE A 59 -3.07 -4.09 -2.04
N TYR A 60 -1.87 -3.92 -2.56
CA TYR A 60 -1.11 -2.68 -2.44
C TYR A 60 -1.13 -1.94 -3.77
N ALA A 61 -1.60 -0.69 -3.75
CA ALA A 61 -1.57 0.19 -4.91
C ALA A 61 -0.59 1.36 -4.70
N TYR A 62 0.06 1.76 -5.81
CA TYR A 62 0.97 2.90 -5.85
C TYR A 62 0.65 3.80 -7.04
N SER A 63 0.83 5.12 -6.86
CA SER A 63 0.59 6.09 -7.92
C SER A 63 1.71 6.05 -8.97
N ALA A 64 1.32 6.00 -10.25
CA ALA A 64 2.25 6.18 -11.35
C ALA A 64 2.83 7.61 -11.38
N ASP A 65 2.03 8.61 -10.95
CA ASP A 65 2.48 10.00 -10.83
C ASP A 65 3.55 10.17 -9.73
N ASP A 66 3.47 9.35 -8.67
CA ASP A 66 4.49 9.33 -7.64
C ASP A 66 5.80 8.68 -8.14
N TYR A 67 5.72 7.72 -9.07
CA TYR A 67 6.93 7.21 -9.72
C TYR A 67 7.60 8.27 -10.60
N ASP A 68 6.83 9.07 -11.32
CA ASP A 68 7.35 10.21 -12.10
C ASP A 68 8.02 11.23 -11.17
N TRP A 69 7.40 11.56 -10.04
CA TRP A 69 7.96 12.43 -9.01
C TRP A 69 9.29 11.89 -8.44
N TRP A 70 9.38 10.57 -8.17
CA TRP A 70 10.62 9.94 -7.71
C TRP A 70 11.71 10.01 -8.79
N ALA A 71 11.36 9.76 -10.06
CA ALA A 71 12.30 9.83 -11.18
C ALA A 71 12.89 11.23 -11.33
N GLU A 72 12.05 12.26 -11.31
CA GLU A 72 12.49 13.66 -11.37
C GLU A 72 13.41 14.03 -10.20
N ARG A 73 13.07 13.62 -8.98
CA ARG A 73 13.82 13.97 -7.77
C ARG A 73 15.15 13.24 -7.66
N THR A 74 15.24 12.02 -8.13
CA THR A 74 16.41 11.15 -7.89
C THR A 74 17.27 10.93 -9.13
N GLY A 75 16.76 11.24 -10.32
CA GLY A 75 17.39 10.91 -11.61
C GLY A 75 17.47 9.40 -11.88
N ARG A 76 16.73 8.56 -11.12
CA ARG A 76 16.66 7.10 -11.30
C ARG A 76 15.43 6.75 -12.12
N GLU A 77 15.49 5.60 -12.78
CA GLU A 77 14.30 5.00 -13.41
C GLU A 77 13.48 4.23 -12.37
N PHE A 78 12.16 4.39 -12.43
CA PHE A 78 11.19 3.66 -11.63
C PHE A 78 10.21 2.96 -12.55
N SER A 79 10.00 1.69 -12.34
CA SER A 79 9.09 0.85 -13.11
C SER A 79 7.97 0.30 -12.25
N PRO A 80 6.78 0.03 -12.79
CA PRO A 80 5.71 -0.65 -12.08
C PRO A 80 6.18 -1.91 -11.36
N GLY A 81 5.69 -2.12 -10.14
CA GLY A 81 6.08 -3.24 -9.27
C GLY A 81 7.36 -3.03 -8.46
N LEU A 82 8.12 -1.94 -8.71
CA LEU A 82 9.40 -1.71 -8.04
C LEU A 82 9.24 -1.56 -6.52
N PHE A 83 8.20 -0.86 -6.07
CA PHE A 83 7.93 -0.70 -4.63
C PHE A 83 7.16 -1.88 -4.04
N GLY A 84 6.91 -2.93 -4.81
CA GLY A 84 6.21 -4.14 -4.39
C GLY A 84 4.69 -3.98 -4.42
N GLU A 85 4.20 -3.00 -5.16
CA GLU A 85 2.77 -2.80 -5.38
C GLU A 85 2.21 -3.81 -6.37
N ASN A 86 0.94 -4.17 -6.14
CA ASN A 86 0.14 -4.99 -7.03
C ASN A 86 -0.47 -4.18 -8.18
N LEU A 87 -0.92 -2.96 -7.89
CA LEU A 87 -1.55 -2.08 -8.86
C LEU A 87 -0.77 -0.77 -8.97
N THR A 88 -0.36 -0.41 -10.19
CA THR A 88 0.19 0.91 -10.49
C THR A 88 -0.89 1.72 -11.20
N ILE A 89 -1.33 2.84 -10.58
CA ILE A 89 -2.51 3.60 -11.01
C ILE A 89 -2.12 5.03 -11.35
N ARG A 90 -2.51 5.50 -12.53
CA ARG A 90 -2.35 6.89 -12.98
C ARG A 90 -3.52 7.75 -12.49
N ASP A 91 -3.23 9.01 -12.16
CA ASP A 91 -4.18 10.00 -11.64
C ASP A 91 -4.82 9.58 -10.30
N MET A 92 -4.12 8.78 -9.48
CA MET A 92 -4.61 8.39 -8.15
C MET A 92 -4.57 9.59 -7.19
N PRO A 93 -5.69 9.92 -6.49
CA PRO A 93 -5.72 11.04 -5.55
C PRO A 93 -4.65 10.89 -4.46
N SER A 94 -3.96 11.98 -4.13
CA SER A 94 -2.92 11.99 -3.09
C SER A 94 -3.48 12.11 -1.66
N ASP A 95 -4.74 12.53 -1.54
CA ASP A 95 -5.44 12.84 -0.29
C ASP A 95 -6.51 11.78 0.07
N MET A 96 -6.37 10.58 -0.46
CA MET A 96 -7.30 9.48 -0.19
C MET A 96 -7.48 9.24 1.31
N ARG A 97 -8.72 8.91 1.67
CA ARG A 97 -9.14 8.60 3.05
C ARG A 97 -9.28 7.09 3.26
N ILE A 98 -9.25 6.70 4.49
CA ILE A 98 -9.58 5.34 4.90
C ILE A 98 -11.06 5.09 4.62
N GLY A 99 -11.36 3.99 3.94
CA GLY A 99 -12.71 3.65 3.49
C GLY A 99 -13.06 4.17 2.09
N ASP A 100 -12.21 5.02 1.48
CA ASP A 100 -12.34 5.34 0.05
C ASP A 100 -12.27 4.09 -0.81
N ARG A 101 -12.98 4.09 -1.93
CA ARG A 101 -13.05 2.90 -2.79
C ARG A 101 -12.55 3.17 -4.20
N LEU A 102 -11.96 2.12 -4.76
CA LEU A 102 -11.62 2.04 -6.17
C LEU A 102 -12.46 0.94 -6.83
N LEU A 103 -13.12 1.28 -7.94
CA LEU A 103 -13.86 0.34 -8.77
C LEU A 103 -13.08 0.11 -10.07
N ILE A 104 -12.81 -1.15 -10.39
CA ILE A 104 -12.11 -1.57 -11.61
C ILE A 104 -12.93 -2.73 -12.21
N GLY A 105 -13.76 -2.43 -13.22
CA GLY A 105 -14.75 -3.39 -13.68
C GLY A 105 -15.69 -3.83 -12.56
N GLU A 106 -15.71 -5.11 -12.22
CA GLU A 106 -16.48 -5.66 -11.10
C GLU A 106 -15.75 -5.61 -9.76
N VAL A 107 -14.41 -5.42 -9.78
CA VAL A 107 -13.59 -5.38 -8.58
C VAL A 107 -13.87 -4.11 -7.78
N VAL A 108 -14.09 -4.29 -6.48
CA VAL A 108 -14.23 -3.19 -5.52
C VAL A 108 -13.17 -3.32 -4.43
N LEU A 109 -12.32 -2.31 -4.33
CA LEU A 109 -11.25 -2.20 -3.33
C LEU A 109 -11.58 -1.08 -2.35
N GLU A 110 -11.32 -1.30 -1.05
CA GLU A 110 -11.53 -0.28 0.00
C GLU A 110 -10.21 0.01 0.72
N ALA A 111 -9.84 1.29 0.79
CA ALA A 111 -8.60 1.76 1.41
C ALA A 111 -8.58 1.52 2.93
N THR A 112 -7.49 0.94 3.45
CA THR A 112 -7.41 0.47 4.85
C THR A 112 -6.20 0.98 5.62
N ALA A 113 -5.07 1.20 4.95
CA ALA A 113 -3.82 1.61 5.60
C ALA A 113 -2.79 2.17 4.61
N PRO A 114 -1.87 3.04 5.06
CA PRO A 114 -0.67 3.35 4.32
C PRO A 114 0.33 2.20 4.34
N ARG A 115 1.20 2.12 3.34
CA ARG A 115 2.37 1.27 3.42
C ARG A 115 3.45 1.89 4.31
N ILE A 116 3.97 1.08 5.23
CA ILE A 116 5.12 1.45 6.06
C ILE A 116 6.37 0.74 5.49
N PRO A 117 7.44 1.48 5.11
CA PRO A 117 8.64 0.88 4.57
C PRO A 117 9.34 -0.01 5.60
N CYS A 118 9.87 -1.14 5.16
CA CYS A 118 10.55 -2.14 5.98
C CYS A 118 11.98 -2.41 5.47
N GLY A 119 12.73 -3.24 6.19
CA GLY A 119 14.09 -3.60 5.78
C GLY A 119 14.17 -4.31 4.42
N THR A 120 13.15 -5.10 4.07
CA THR A 120 13.04 -5.75 2.76
C THR A 120 12.87 -4.73 1.63
N PHE A 121 12.14 -3.64 1.89
CA PHE A 121 12.01 -2.56 0.93
C PHE A 121 13.36 -1.85 0.67
N ALA A 122 14.13 -1.53 1.72
CA ALA A 122 15.47 -0.98 1.57
C ALA A 122 16.41 -1.93 0.78
N ALA A 123 16.28 -3.24 1.03
CA ALA A 123 17.02 -4.26 0.28
C ALA A 123 16.60 -4.31 -1.20
N ARG A 124 15.30 -4.20 -1.51
CA ARG A 124 14.80 -4.13 -2.89
C ARG A 124 15.32 -2.91 -3.62
N MET A 125 15.39 -1.76 -2.94
CA MET A 125 15.90 -0.51 -3.49
C MET A 125 17.44 -0.48 -3.60
N GLN A 126 18.15 -1.46 -3.03
CA GLN A 126 19.62 -1.49 -2.90
C GLN A 126 20.19 -0.22 -2.26
N ASP A 127 19.42 0.38 -1.37
CA ASP A 127 19.72 1.65 -0.72
C ASP A 127 19.15 1.67 0.71
N ALA A 128 20.04 1.59 1.71
CA ALA A 128 19.64 1.58 3.11
C ALA A 128 18.95 2.89 3.56
N SER A 129 19.24 4.01 2.88
CA SER A 129 18.65 5.31 3.16
C SER A 129 17.27 5.51 2.52
N PHE A 130 16.90 4.67 1.54
CA PHE A 130 15.67 4.86 0.77
C PHE A 130 14.42 4.78 1.64
N GLY A 131 14.44 3.96 2.69
CA GLY A 131 13.33 3.90 3.65
C GLY A 131 13.08 5.23 4.36
N LEU A 132 14.14 5.98 4.68
CA LEU A 132 14.02 7.32 5.26
C LEU A 132 13.51 8.32 4.21
N ALA A 133 14.07 8.32 3.00
CA ALA A 133 13.61 9.16 1.90
C ALA A 133 12.12 8.91 1.57
N PHE A 134 11.70 7.64 1.56
CA PHE A 134 10.30 7.26 1.34
C PHE A 134 9.38 7.81 2.45
N ARG A 135 9.84 7.74 3.70
CA ARG A 135 9.10 8.33 4.82
C ARG A 135 8.97 9.85 4.69
N GLU A 136 10.07 10.53 4.35
CA GLU A 136 10.10 12.00 4.23
C GLU A 136 9.32 12.51 3.01
N ALA A 137 9.17 11.68 1.98
CA ALA A 137 8.38 12.01 0.80
C ALA A 137 6.88 12.01 1.07
N GLU A 138 6.41 11.34 2.14
CA GLU A 138 4.97 11.23 2.48
C GLU A 138 4.11 10.72 1.32
N ARG A 139 4.66 9.77 0.52
CA ARG A 139 4.00 9.12 -0.63
C ARG A 139 3.97 7.61 -0.43
N PRO A 140 3.21 7.13 0.59
CA PRO A 140 3.33 5.74 1.02
C PRO A 140 2.64 4.74 0.09
N GLY A 141 1.77 5.18 -0.83
CA GLY A 141 0.80 4.31 -1.47
C GLY A 141 -0.19 3.74 -0.45
N ILE A 142 -1.07 2.85 -0.89
CA ILE A 142 -2.26 2.48 -0.11
C ILE A 142 -2.47 0.98 -0.16
N TYR A 143 -2.74 0.37 0.99
CA TYR A 143 -3.29 -0.97 1.11
C TYR A 143 -4.81 -0.94 1.03
N PHE A 144 -5.35 -1.94 0.36
CA PHE A 144 -6.79 -2.14 0.18
C PHE A 144 -7.21 -3.53 0.63
N ARG A 145 -8.45 -3.62 1.14
CA ARG A 145 -9.19 -4.88 1.21
C ARG A 145 -10.04 -5.04 -0.04
N VAL A 146 -10.34 -6.28 -0.38
CA VAL A 146 -11.20 -6.62 -1.52
C VAL A 146 -12.63 -6.78 -1.01
N LEU A 147 -13.54 -5.91 -1.45
CA LEU A 147 -14.97 -6.01 -1.14
C LEU A 147 -15.70 -6.84 -2.20
N ASN A 148 -15.29 -6.76 -3.46
CA ASN A 148 -15.76 -7.61 -4.55
C ASN A 148 -14.59 -8.08 -5.40
N ALA A 149 -14.55 -9.38 -5.63
CA ALA A 149 -13.53 -10.05 -6.45
C ALA A 149 -13.86 -9.92 -7.95
N GLY A 150 -12.88 -10.21 -8.80
CA GLY A 150 -13.05 -10.20 -10.25
C GLY A 150 -11.73 -10.11 -10.97
N GLU A 151 -11.76 -9.91 -12.29
CA GLU A 151 -10.57 -9.77 -13.12
C GLU A 151 -10.26 -8.31 -13.39
N VAL A 152 -8.96 -8.00 -13.48
CA VAL A 152 -8.43 -6.68 -13.86
C VAL A 152 -7.26 -6.83 -14.83
N ALA A 153 -7.08 -5.85 -15.71
CA ALA A 153 -5.97 -5.82 -16.64
C ALA A 153 -5.39 -4.40 -16.76
N ALA A 154 -4.12 -4.31 -17.16
CA ALA A 154 -3.53 -3.03 -17.54
C ALA A 154 -4.37 -2.35 -18.65
N GLY A 155 -4.64 -1.05 -18.49
CA GLY A 155 -5.51 -0.26 -19.36
C GLY A 155 -6.92 -0.06 -18.84
N ASP A 156 -7.35 -0.81 -17.83
CA ASP A 156 -8.69 -0.68 -17.26
C ASP A 156 -8.92 0.71 -16.65
N THR A 157 -10.16 1.16 -16.75
CA THR A 157 -10.60 2.39 -16.08
C THR A 157 -10.78 2.14 -14.59
N VAL A 158 -10.23 3.04 -13.78
CA VAL A 158 -10.41 3.04 -12.33
C VAL A 158 -11.33 4.20 -11.94
N THR A 159 -12.43 3.90 -11.25
CA THR A 159 -13.35 4.90 -10.72
C THR A 159 -13.11 5.06 -9.21
N PHE A 160 -12.95 6.30 -8.79
CA PHE A 160 -12.81 6.66 -7.37
C PHE A 160 -14.18 6.96 -6.75
N ILE A 161 -14.41 6.44 -5.55
CA ILE A 161 -15.58 6.75 -4.73
C ILE A 161 -15.07 7.20 -3.36
N GLU A 162 -15.36 8.44 -3.02
CA GLU A 162 -15.00 9.03 -1.73
C GLU A 162 -15.83 8.43 -0.59
N ASN A 163 -15.20 8.19 0.55
CA ASN A 163 -15.89 7.85 1.79
C ASN A 163 -16.29 9.12 2.53
N GLU A 164 -17.57 9.47 2.48
CA GLU A 164 -18.11 10.65 3.16
C GLU A 164 -18.27 10.46 4.69
N GLU A 165 -18.15 9.22 5.19
CA GLU A 165 -18.33 8.89 6.61
C GLU A 165 -17.05 9.06 7.44
N SER A 166 -15.89 9.26 6.81
CA SER A 166 -14.60 9.43 7.50
C SER A 166 -13.79 10.55 6.88
N ASP A 167 -13.17 11.35 7.72
CA ASP A 167 -12.19 12.37 7.34
C ASP A 167 -10.74 11.94 7.55
N VAL A 168 -10.52 10.70 8.00
CA VAL A 168 -9.19 10.14 8.29
C VAL A 168 -8.47 9.80 6.99
N THR A 169 -7.41 10.54 6.70
CA THR A 169 -6.60 10.32 5.50
C THR A 169 -5.58 9.19 5.68
N ILE A 170 -5.06 8.69 4.57
CA ILE A 170 -3.92 7.76 4.55
C ILE A 170 -2.70 8.36 5.25
N LEU A 171 -2.46 9.67 5.07
CA LEU A 171 -1.35 10.38 5.69
C LEU A 171 -1.55 10.56 7.20
N ASP A 172 -2.76 10.72 7.72
CA ASP A 172 -3.03 10.73 9.16
C ASP A 172 -2.50 9.45 9.83
N LEU A 173 -2.77 8.29 9.23
CA LEU A 173 -2.26 7.00 9.75
C LEU A 173 -0.75 6.85 9.55
N PHE A 174 -0.22 7.38 8.46
CA PHE A 174 1.22 7.37 8.23
C PHE A 174 1.95 8.21 9.27
N HIS A 175 1.46 9.41 9.57
CA HIS A 175 1.97 10.28 10.63
C HIS A 175 1.80 9.64 12.00
N PHE A 176 0.63 9.07 12.30
CA PHE A 176 0.39 8.31 13.54
C PHE A 176 1.46 7.25 13.77
N TYR A 177 1.82 6.48 12.72
CA TYR A 177 2.79 5.40 12.86
C TYR A 177 4.17 5.89 13.32
N TYR A 178 4.59 7.09 12.90
CA TYR A 178 5.89 7.67 13.22
C TYR A 178 5.89 8.65 14.38
N ALA A 179 4.73 9.03 14.88
CA ALA A 179 4.61 9.96 15.99
C ALA A 179 5.21 9.37 17.27
N ARG A 180 5.94 10.21 18.00
CA ARG A 180 6.51 9.84 19.32
C ARG A 180 5.53 10.06 20.46
N GLN A 181 4.63 11.01 20.30
CA GLN A 181 3.58 11.37 21.25
C GLN A 181 2.23 11.34 20.53
N HIS A 182 1.19 10.97 21.26
CA HIS A 182 -0.16 10.86 20.74
C HIS A 182 -1.11 11.65 21.63
N ASP A 183 -2.11 12.24 21.00
CA ASP A 183 -3.25 12.88 21.64
C ASP A 183 -4.44 11.92 21.68
N ALA A 184 -5.16 11.85 22.80
CA ALA A 184 -6.24 10.89 22.99
C ALA A 184 -7.43 11.16 22.04
N ASP A 185 -7.75 12.42 21.75
CA ASP A 185 -8.87 12.75 20.87
C ASP A 185 -8.52 12.47 19.41
N ALA A 186 -7.27 12.74 19.01
CA ALA A 186 -6.76 12.33 17.70
C ALA A 186 -6.80 10.80 17.53
N LEU A 187 -6.43 10.01 18.55
CA LEU A 187 -6.53 8.55 18.50
C LEU A 187 -7.98 8.06 18.39
N ARG A 188 -8.92 8.68 19.10
CA ARG A 188 -10.35 8.34 18.99
C ARG A 188 -10.88 8.62 17.60
N ARG A 189 -10.53 9.78 17.00
CA ARG A 189 -10.89 10.11 15.62
C ARG A 189 -10.40 9.04 14.65
N LEU A 190 -9.13 8.58 14.77
CA LEU A 190 -8.63 7.52 13.92
C LEU A 190 -9.46 6.23 14.02
N LEU A 191 -9.97 5.89 15.21
CA LEU A 191 -10.75 4.66 15.43
C LEU A 191 -12.17 4.71 14.83
N GLU A 192 -12.67 5.86 14.42
CA GLU A 192 -13.95 6.00 13.71
C GLU A 192 -13.87 5.47 12.28
N ALA A 193 -12.69 5.49 11.67
CA ALA A 193 -12.48 4.99 10.31
C ALA A 193 -12.42 3.45 10.23
N PRO A 194 -12.71 2.84 9.06
CA PRO A 194 -12.65 1.39 8.84
C PRO A 194 -11.19 0.90 8.64
N LEU A 195 -10.35 1.12 9.66
CA LEU A 195 -8.94 0.77 9.67
C LEU A 195 -8.70 -0.73 9.41
N ALA A 196 -7.54 -1.05 8.82
CA ALA A 196 -6.99 -2.40 8.90
C ALA A 196 -6.87 -2.86 10.37
N GLU A 197 -7.21 -4.12 10.64
CA GLU A 197 -7.24 -4.68 12.02
C GLU A 197 -5.92 -4.43 12.77
N ARG A 198 -4.79 -4.67 12.13
CA ARG A 198 -3.46 -4.45 12.73
C ARG A 198 -3.21 -2.98 13.09
N MET A 199 -3.73 -2.05 12.28
CA MET A 199 -3.60 -0.61 12.54
C MET A 199 -4.53 -0.20 13.68
N ARG A 200 -5.78 -0.69 13.66
CA ARG A 200 -6.76 -0.48 14.73
C ARG A 200 -6.20 -0.92 16.08
N ALA A 201 -5.69 -2.16 16.18
CA ALA A 201 -5.09 -2.69 17.41
C ALA A 201 -3.92 -1.82 17.91
N LYS A 202 -3.11 -1.27 17.01
CA LYS A 202 -2.01 -0.36 17.37
C LYS A 202 -2.53 0.97 17.93
N VAL A 203 -3.57 1.56 17.32
CA VAL A 203 -4.20 2.82 17.80
C VAL A 203 -4.82 2.59 19.18
N GLU A 204 -5.59 1.50 19.36
CA GLU A 204 -6.21 1.13 20.64
C GLU A 204 -5.17 0.93 21.75
N SER A 205 -4.06 0.23 21.45
CA SER A 205 -2.96 0.06 22.39
C SER A 205 -2.33 1.39 22.83
N LYS A 206 -2.20 2.34 21.89
CA LYS A 206 -1.68 3.68 22.21
C LYS A 206 -2.67 4.49 23.03
N LEU A 207 -3.97 4.41 22.72
CA LEU A 207 -5.02 5.08 23.49
C LEU A 207 -5.11 4.54 24.93
N ALA A 208 -5.04 3.22 25.09
CA ALA A 208 -5.03 2.59 26.41
C ALA A 208 -3.81 2.98 27.27
N ALA A 209 -2.67 3.29 26.64
CA ALA A 209 -1.46 3.73 27.33
C ALA A 209 -1.52 5.20 27.80
N LEU A 210 -2.52 5.97 27.39
CA LEU A 210 -2.76 7.37 27.83
C LEU A 210 -3.81 7.48 28.94
N ALA A 211 -4.51 6.38 29.26
CA ALA A 211 -5.54 6.30 30.29
C ALA A 211 -4.90 5.97 31.65
#